data_74a0c4a28d31197df3510268600010a6
#
_entry.id   74a0c4a28d31197df3510268600010a6
#
_cell.length_a   1.000
_cell.length_b   1.000
_cell.length_c   1.000
_cell.angle_alpha   90.00
_cell.angle_beta   90.00
_cell.angle_gamma   90.00
#
_symmetry.space_group_name_H-M   'P 1'
#
loop_
_entity.id
_entity.type
_entity.pdbx_description
1 polymer ?
#
loop_
_entity_poly.entity_id
_entity_poly.type
_entity_poly.pdbx_seq_one_letter_code
_entity_poly.pdbx_strand_id
1 'polypeptide(L)'
;LAHHRRLFGHPPDLVAADRGVHSSANAQAAQQAGVERIALPKPGRCTPARRRHERQPWFRRSMRFRAGAEGRISVLKRRGYLGRCRDKGDDGCERWVGWGIITANLTTIARSVAARA
;
A
#
# COMPACT_ATOMS: atom_id res chain seq x y z
N LEU A 1 -3.20 1.90 10.79
CA LEU A 1 -4.44 2.70 10.80
C LEU A 1 -4.30 3.98 11.62
N ALA A 2 -3.74 3.91 12.83
CA ALA A 2 -3.53 5.07 13.71
C ALA A 2 -2.72 6.19 13.01
N HIS A 3 -1.64 5.84 12.32
CA HIS A 3 -0.84 6.80 11.57
C HIS A 3 -1.62 7.50 10.44
N HIS A 4 -2.44 6.77 9.69
CA HIS A 4 -3.31 7.35 8.66
C HIS A 4 -4.31 8.34 9.27
N ARG A 5 -4.97 7.95 10.36
CA ARG A 5 -5.92 8.83 11.07
C ARG A 5 -5.25 10.10 11.60
N ARG A 6 -4.00 10.00 12.07
CA ARG A 6 -3.23 11.18 12.52
C ARG A 6 -2.94 12.15 11.39
N LEU A 7 -2.65 11.65 10.17
CA LEU A 7 -2.31 12.49 9.01
C LEU A 7 -3.53 13.08 8.32
N PHE A 8 -4.63 12.31 8.21
CA PHE A 8 -5.79 12.66 7.39
C PHE A 8 -7.05 13.00 8.20
N GLY A 9 -7.01 12.85 9.53
CA GLY A 9 -8.16 13.12 10.39
C GLY A 9 -9.23 12.02 10.44
N HIS A 10 -9.20 11.06 9.51
CA HIS A 10 -10.18 9.96 9.40
C HIS A 10 -9.49 8.62 9.09
N PRO A 11 -10.14 7.48 9.33
CA PRO A 11 -9.64 6.19 8.89
C PRO A 11 -9.67 6.10 7.35
N PRO A 12 -8.88 5.21 6.74
CA PRO A 12 -8.98 4.95 5.30
C PRO A 12 -10.30 4.25 4.96
N ASP A 13 -10.94 4.60 3.84
CA ASP A 13 -12.16 3.95 3.36
C ASP A 13 -11.90 2.47 3.00
N LEU A 14 -10.68 2.17 2.55
CA LEU A 14 -10.28 0.83 2.13
C LEU A 14 -8.88 0.48 2.63
N VAL A 15 -8.74 -0.72 3.16
CA VAL A 15 -7.45 -1.34 3.50
C VAL A 15 -7.26 -2.60 2.68
N ALA A 16 -6.12 -2.72 2.00
CA ALA A 16 -5.69 -3.93 1.32
C ALA A 16 -4.30 -4.36 1.83
N ALA A 17 -4.17 -5.62 2.21
CA ALA A 17 -2.90 -6.17 2.63
C ALA A 17 -2.69 -7.59 2.09
N ASP A 18 -1.50 -8.16 2.29
CA ASP A 18 -1.22 -9.52 1.84
C ASP A 18 -1.86 -10.60 2.73
N ARG A 19 -1.71 -11.85 2.30
CA ARG A 19 -2.27 -13.00 3.02
C ARG A 19 -1.68 -13.15 4.42
N GLY A 20 -0.43 -12.75 4.63
CA GLY A 20 0.26 -12.86 5.91
C GLY A 20 -0.36 -11.97 7.00
N VAL A 21 -1.04 -10.90 6.60
CA VAL A 21 -1.73 -10.00 7.54
C VAL A 21 -3.13 -10.49 7.91
N HIS A 22 -3.66 -11.51 7.22
CA HIS A 22 -5.02 -11.99 7.46
C HIS A 22 -5.13 -12.68 8.83
N SER A 23 -5.95 -12.11 9.70
CA SER A 23 -6.50 -12.76 10.90
C SER A 23 -7.89 -12.19 11.17
N SER A 24 -8.73 -12.93 11.91
CA SER A 24 -10.02 -12.41 12.35
C SER A 24 -9.85 -11.17 13.24
N ALA A 25 -8.84 -11.17 14.10
CA ALA A 25 -8.50 -10.04 14.96
C ALA A 25 -8.13 -8.79 14.15
N ASN A 26 -7.28 -8.92 13.11
CA ASN A 26 -6.91 -7.80 12.25
C ASN A 26 -8.10 -7.25 11.44
N ALA A 27 -8.98 -8.13 10.97
CA ALA A 27 -10.20 -7.71 10.28
C ALA A 27 -11.15 -6.95 11.22
N GLN A 28 -11.35 -7.45 12.44
CA GLN A 28 -12.15 -6.78 13.47
C GLN A 28 -11.55 -5.44 13.90
N ALA A 29 -10.24 -5.39 14.14
CA ALA A 29 -9.55 -4.16 14.50
C ALA A 29 -9.68 -3.08 13.39
N ALA A 30 -9.60 -3.48 12.12
CA ALA A 30 -9.82 -2.56 11.01
C ALA A 30 -11.28 -2.05 10.97
N GLN A 31 -12.25 -2.92 11.20
CA GLN A 31 -13.66 -2.58 11.28
C GLN A 31 -13.97 -1.61 12.44
N GLN A 32 -13.43 -1.91 13.62
CA GLN A 32 -13.56 -1.05 14.82
C GLN A 32 -12.89 0.32 14.63
N ALA A 33 -11.83 0.38 13.83
CA ALA A 33 -11.19 1.63 13.46
C ALA A 33 -11.99 2.47 12.42
N GLY A 34 -13.13 1.96 11.93
CA GLY A 34 -14.01 2.66 10.98
C GLY A 34 -13.66 2.43 9.50
N VAL A 35 -12.89 1.40 9.18
CA VAL A 35 -12.59 1.05 7.77
C VAL A 35 -13.80 0.35 7.15
N GLU A 36 -14.33 0.90 6.06
CA GLU A 36 -15.52 0.36 5.39
C GLU A 36 -15.22 -0.91 4.58
N ARG A 37 -14.09 -0.95 3.88
CA ARG A 37 -13.71 -2.04 2.99
C ARG A 37 -12.38 -2.64 3.39
N ILE A 38 -12.38 -3.95 3.67
CA ILE A 38 -11.20 -4.66 4.16
C ILE A 38 -10.87 -5.80 3.20
N ALA A 39 -9.84 -5.62 2.38
CA ALA A 39 -9.34 -6.59 1.41
C ALA A 39 -8.13 -7.36 2.00
N LEU A 40 -8.41 -8.29 2.90
CA LEU A 40 -7.43 -9.22 3.48
C LEU A 40 -7.72 -10.62 2.94
N PRO A 41 -6.97 -11.13 1.94
CA PRO A 41 -7.23 -12.44 1.37
C PRO A 41 -6.90 -13.56 2.37
N LYS A 42 -7.85 -14.49 2.57
CA LYS A 42 -7.66 -15.59 3.51
C LYS A 42 -6.67 -16.62 2.97
N PRO A 43 -5.66 -17.04 3.73
CA PRO A 43 -4.78 -18.13 3.33
C PRO A 43 -5.48 -19.49 3.42
N GLY A 44 -5.03 -20.47 2.64
CA GLY A 44 -5.51 -21.84 2.67
C GLY A 44 -6.90 -22.04 2.07
N ARG A 45 -7.62 -23.04 2.57
CA ARG A 45 -8.97 -23.38 2.08
C ARG A 45 -9.99 -22.34 2.51
N CYS A 46 -10.71 -21.79 1.54
CA CYS A 46 -11.78 -20.83 1.75
C CYS A 46 -13.15 -21.50 1.60
N THR A 47 -14.11 -21.08 2.43
CA THR A 47 -15.52 -21.44 2.26
C THR A 47 -16.08 -20.87 0.95
N PRO A 48 -17.16 -21.44 0.39
CA PRO A 48 -17.80 -20.87 -0.81
C PRO A 48 -18.21 -19.40 -0.65
N ALA A 49 -18.69 -19.01 0.51
CA ALA A 49 -19.05 -17.64 0.83
C ALA A 49 -17.82 -16.70 0.78
N ARG A 50 -16.71 -17.12 1.40
CA ARG A 50 -15.45 -16.37 1.38
C ARG A 50 -14.90 -16.22 -0.04
N ARG A 51 -14.92 -17.29 -0.84
CA ARG A 51 -14.52 -17.22 -2.27
C ARG A 51 -15.35 -16.22 -3.07
N ARG A 52 -16.68 -16.20 -2.84
CA ARG A 52 -17.59 -15.23 -3.46
C ARG A 52 -17.21 -13.80 -3.08
N HIS A 53 -16.93 -13.56 -1.80
CA HIS A 53 -16.50 -12.25 -1.30
C HIS A 53 -15.18 -11.79 -1.97
N GLU A 54 -14.17 -12.64 -2.02
CA GLU A 54 -12.86 -12.32 -2.62
C GLU A 54 -12.90 -12.17 -4.16
N ARG A 55 -13.94 -12.72 -4.81
CA ARG A 55 -14.18 -12.54 -6.25
C ARG A 55 -14.87 -11.23 -6.60
N GLN A 56 -15.38 -10.48 -5.64
CA GLN A 56 -16.03 -9.21 -5.90
C GLN A 56 -15.09 -8.22 -6.62
N PRO A 57 -15.61 -7.42 -7.57
CA PRO A 57 -14.79 -6.51 -8.38
C PRO A 57 -13.94 -5.56 -7.55
N TRP A 58 -14.50 -4.99 -6.49
CA TRP A 58 -13.77 -4.09 -5.60
C TRP A 58 -12.62 -4.78 -4.88
N PHE A 59 -12.80 -6.01 -4.38
CA PHE A 59 -11.76 -6.79 -3.71
C PHE A 59 -10.60 -7.09 -4.66
N ARG A 60 -10.93 -7.57 -5.87
CA ARG A 60 -9.93 -7.85 -6.92
C ARG A 60 -9.18 -6.59 -7.36
N ARG A 61 -9.88 -5.45 -7.45
CA ARG A 61 -9.25 -4.15 -7.78
C ARG A 61 -8.28 -3.74 -6.67
N SER A 62 -8.66 -3.90 -5.41
CA SER A 62 -7.81 -3.58 -4.26
C SER A 62 -6.55 -4.44 -4.23
N MET A 63 -6.67 -5.74 -4.52
CA MET A 63 -5.52 -6.63 -4.58
C MET A 63 -4.59 -6.30 -5.75
N ARG A 64 -5.12 -5.90 -6.92
CA ARG A 64 -4.31 -5.41 -8.03
C ARG A 64 -3.58 -4.11 -7.69
N PHE A 65 -4.25 -3.17 -7.03
CA PHE A 65 -3.62 -1.93 -6.56
C PHE A 65 -2.46 -2.21 -5.60
N ARG A 66 -2.67 -3.12 -4.63
CA ARG A 66 -1.62 -3.56 -3.71
C ARG A 66 -0.42 -4.17 -4.45
N ALA A 67 -0.67 -5.07 -5.41
CA ALA A 67 0.39 -5.65 -6.23
C ALA A 67 1.15 -4.58 -7.05
N GLY A 68 0.44 -3.56 -7.52
CA GLY A 68 1.04 -2.39 -8.17
C GLY A 68 1.94 -1.59 -7.24
N ALA A 69 1.61 -1.46 -5.96
CA ALA A 69 2.46 -0.81 -4.96
C ALA A 69 3.79 -1.55 -4.76
N GLU A 70 3.78 -2.89 -4.72
CA GLU A 70 5.01 -3.70 -4.66
C GLU A 70 5.88 -3.50 -5.92
N GLY A 71 5.26 -3.49 -7.08
CA GLY A 71 5.94 -3.16 -8.34
C GLY A 71 6.58 -1.76 -8.30
N ARG A 72 5.88 -0.77 -7.73
CA ARG A 72 6.39 0.59 -7.56
C ARG A 72 7.60 0.64 -6.62
N ILE A 73 7.55 -0.06 -5.49
CA ILE A 73 8.67 -0.20 -4.56
C ILE A 73 9.89 -0.81 -5.28
N SER A 74 9.67 -1.86 -6.07
CA SER A 74 10.72 -2.49 -6.87
C SER A 74 11.36 -1.52 -7.88
N VAL A 75 10.57 -0.70 -8.55
CA VAL A 75 11.06 0.35 -9.45
C VAL A 75 11.86 1.41 -8.69
N LEU A 76 11.39 1.87 -7.53
CA LEU A 76 12.10 2.83 -6.69
C LEU A 76 13.45 2.27 -6.23
N LYS A 77 13.51 1.01 -5.82
CA LYS A 77 14.77 0.36 -5.45
C LYS A 77 15.77 0.29 -6.61
N ARG A 78 15.31 -0.05 -7.81
CA ARG A 78 16.20 -0.22 -8.97
C ARG A 78 16.57 1.08 -9.68
N ARG A 79 15.63 2.01 -9.83
CA ARG A 79 15.80 3.24 -10.61
C ARG A 79 15.97 4.49 -9.75
N GLY A 80 15.46 4.47 -8.51
CA GLY A 80 15.50 5.59 -7.58
C GLY A 80 16.68 5.54 -6.61
N TYR A 81 17.68 4.67 -6.84
CA TYR A 81 18.84 4.48 -5.97
C TYR A 81 18.51 4.08 -4.52
N LEU A 82 17.27 3.57 -4.30
CA LEU A 82 16.81 3.12 -2.97
C LEU A 82 17.20 1.66 -2.65
N GLY A 83 18.13 1.08 -3.40
CA GLY A 83 18.58 -0.30 -3.19
C GLY A 83 19.40 -0.47 -1.91
N ARG A 84 20.17 0.54 -1.52
CA ARG A 84 21.01 0.52 -0.32
C ARG A 84 21.00 1.89 0.33
N CYS A 85 20.54 1.96 1.58
CA CYS A 85 20.61 3.18 2.36
C CYS A 85 22.08 3.57 2.60
N ARG A 86 22.40 4.84 2.36
CA ARG A 86 23.73 5.41 2.57
C ARG A 86 23.82 6.23 3.86
N ASP A 87 22.67 6.58 4.43
CA ASP A 87 22.58 7.33 5.67
C ASP A 87 22.57 6.38 6.86
N LYS A 88 23.06 6.87 8.01
CA LYS A 88 23.11 6.10 9.26
C LYS A 88 21.89 6.38 10.12
N GLY A 89 21.44 5.34 10.86
CA GLY A 89 20.33 5.42 11.79
C GLY A 89 18.96 5.43 11.11
N ASP A 90 17.91 5.31 11.91
CA ASP A 90 16.53 5.23 11.43
C ASP A 90 16.08 6.54 10.79
N ASP A 91 16.37 7.67 11.42
CA ASP A 91 16.06 9.00 10.88
C ASP A 91 16.78 9.28 9.55
N GLY A 92 18.04 8.84 9.44
CA GLY A 92 18.79 8.92 8.20
C GLY A 92 18.17 8.09 7.10
N CYS A 93 17.78 6.87 7.42
CA CYS A 93 17.10 5.97 6.49
C CYS A 93 15.75 6.55 6.04
N GLU A 94 14.96 7.11 6.94
CA GLU A 94 13.68 7.73 6.63
C GLU A 94 13.84 8.92 5.68
N ARG A 95 14.77 9.83 5.96
CA ARG A 95 15.09 10.97 5.08
C ARG A 95 15.54 10.49 3.69
N TRP A 96 16.43 9.50 3.64
CA TRP A 96 16.93 8.97 2.37
C TRP A 96 15.79 8.36 1.53
N VAL A 97 14.89 7.58 2.13
CA VAL A 97 13.70 7.05 1.46
C VAL A 97 12.78 8.18 1.01
N GLY A 98 12.55 9.18 1.86
CA GLY A 98 11.73 10.36 1.55
C GLY A 98 12.24 11.10 0.31
N TRP A 99 13.52 11.39 0.23
CA TRP A 99 14.14 12.03 -0.95
C TRP A 99 13.98 11.19 -2.21
N GLY A 100 14.15 9.88 -2.13
CA GLY A 100 13.94 8.97 -3.27
C GLY A 100 12.50 9.00 -3.77
N ILE A 101 11.52 9.04 -2.89
CA ILE A 101 10.09 9.13 -3.23
C ILE A 101 9.79 10.49 -3.87
N ILE A 102 10.27 11.59 -3.30
CA ILE A 102 10.07 12.96 -3.84
C ILE A 102 10.64 13.03 -5.26
N THR A 103 11.89 12.58 -5.45
CA THR A 103 12.54 12.57 -6.76
C THR A 103 11.76 11.77 -7.80
N ALA A 104 11.27 10.58 -7.43
CA ALA A 104 10.46 9.75 -8.32
C ALA A 104 9.12 10.41 -8.71
N ASN A 105 8.49 11.10 -7.75
CA ASN A 105 7.25 11.83 -7.99
C ASN A 105 7.48 13.03 -8.92
N LEU A 106 8.49 13.85 -8.66
CA LEU A 106 8.86 14.98 -9.52
C LEU A 106 9.19 14.53 -10.94
N THR A 107 9.96 13.45 -11.08
CA THR A 107 10.27 12.86 -12.38
C THR A 107 9.00 12.41 -13.13
N THR A 108 8.04 11.83 -12.41
CA THR A 108 6.77 11.39 -13.01
C THR A 108 5.93 12.59 -13.47
N ILE A 109 5.86 13.64 -12.65
CA ILE A 109 5.16 14.90 -12.97
C ILE A 109 5.81 15.55 -14.20
N ALA A 110 7.13 15.70 -14.20
CA ALA A 110 7.85 16.32 -15.34
C ALA A 110 7.60 15.59 -16.65
N ARG A 111 7.65 14.26 -16.65
CA ARG A 111 7.33 13.43 -17.83
C ARG A 111 5.88 13.60 -18.28
N SER A 112 4.95 13.70 -17.34
CA SER A 112 3.53 13.91 -17.67
C SER A 112 3.28 15.28 -18.27
N VAL A 113 3.97 16.30 -17.80
CA VAL A 113 3.89 17.67 -18.37
C VAL A 113 4.51 17.68 -19.76
N ALA A 114 5.71 17.14 -19.94
CA ALA A 114 6.39 17.08 -21.22
C ALA A 114 5.62 16.30 -22.30
N ALA A 115 4.86 15.27 -21.90
CA ALA A 115 4.04 14.50 -22.84
C ALA A 115 2.74 15.21 -23.29
N ARG A 116 2.40 16.35 -22.67
CA ARG A 116 1.21 17.17 -23.02
C ARG A 116 1.57 18.45 -23.78
N ALA A 117 2.85 18.78 -23.82
CA ALA A 117 3.41 19.89 -24.58
C ALA A 117 3.70 19.46 -26.03
#